data_b12e4560ce57ec3aecb77caf17486ba3
#
_entry.id   b12e4560ce57ec3aecb77caf17486ba3
#
_cell.length_a   1.000
_cell.length_b   1.000
_cell.length_c   1.000
_cell.angle_alpha   90.00
_cell.angle_beta   90.00
_cell.angle_gamma   90.00
#
_symmetry.space_group_name_H-M   'P 1'
#
loop_
_entity.id
_entity.type
_entity.pdbx_description
1 polymer ?
#
loop_
_entity_poly.entity_id
_entity_poly.type
_entity_poly.pdbx_seq_one_letter_code
_entity_poly.pdbx_strand_id
1 'polypeptide(L)'
;MEKNEIIDDPSQYGSKGQSWASEFVAYMKAIVTHPTYSGMPDAVKDDGKIQWEAPSNRSGGQYQFTHNKRRDWWRAKAESLGIDTKKDQWISKTAKKIHPTGEKPCKRCGEIMRIAYVYPQANLVKRFKKYLGEDFEISTMEPIHEAVQRAYDLSPENLFSSFKKIFSTKDALIPDLGRNIDDIFSWLDNDYIPNEPSILSPGVMSNAPDRFDGFHSFNRCCRGKADTGRHAANLRSYTTDRRVFEFWSEGDWIAADRLMGLVKTLLRNEPNADGGEGPPTADHIGPLSLGFCHRPEFKLLSKAANSAKNNRMSLEDVLYLIKCENKDISVASWYAKPLWDLRKLSVDSDEKALRLSKMLRDNQRNAMKILCSIFESEKYAFLVYLLELHYADRKVEFENLRSEKFVTIFDSLLEEPRTTKYSSEQKFRRIRIGFEALRTYIEKNNRHGFEVEAEAVSELVKEAINILSCSNTEVQRLDDEIKEIIFSQEGGRSEYALREWAQTFPSQEIESFEKAKKVLSSAMLVVGNAISSMWDSDRYVREEFEDVS
;
A
#
# COMPACT_ATOMS: atom_id res chain seq x y z
N MET A 1 14.51 -41.63 9.98
CA MET A 1 13.86 -40.36 10.34
C MET A 1 12.38 -40.54 10.06
N GLU A 2 11.58 -40.62 11.11
CA GLU A 2 10.12 -40.65 11.00
C GLU A 2 9.70 -39.38 10.25
N LYS A 3 8.88 -39.55 9.19
CA LYS A 3 8.28 -38.40 8.49
C LYS A 3 7.31 -37.77 9.48
N ASN A 4 7.63 -36.57 9.96
CA ASN A 4 6.71 -35.80 10.78
C ASN A 4 5.37 -35.71 10.04
N GLU A 5 4.29 -36.02 10.74
CA GLU A 5 2.94 -35.94 10.20
C GLU A 5 2.63 -34.51 9.77
N ILE A 6 2.10 -34.33 8.56
CA ILE A 6 1.81 -32.99 8.03
C ILE A 6 0.61 -32.42 8.77
N ILE A 7 0.82 -31.26 9.38
CA ILE A 7 -0.24 -30.51 10.05
C ILE A 7 -1.17 -29.92 8.98
N ASP A 8 -2.46 -30.23 9.04
CA ASP A 8 -3.52 -29.72 8.17
C ASP A 8 -4.61 -28.92 8.92
N ASP A 9 -4.35 -28.58 10.18
CA ASP A 9 -5.21 -27.69 10.97
C ASP A 9 -5.05 -26.23 10.50
N PRO A 10 -6.10 -25.58 9.94
CA PRO A 10 -6.06 -24.19 9.50
C PRO A 10 -5.68 -23.20 10.59
N SER A 11 -5.94 -23.49 11.86
CA SER A 11 -5.58 -22.63 13.00
C SER A 11 -4.06 -22.46 13.15
N GLN A 12 -3.29 -23.43 12.68
CA GLN A 12 -1.82 -23.44 12.72
C GLN A 12 -1.18 -22.59 11.59
N TYR A 13 -2.00 -22.12 10.64
CA TYR A 13 -1.55 -21.32 9.51
C TYR A 13 -2.12 -19.92 9.57
N GLY A 14 -1.34 -18.99 9.07
CA GLY A 14 -1.70 -17.59 9.10
C GLY A 14 -0.75 -16.75 9.94
N SER A 15 -1.05 -15.50 10.08
CA SER A 15 -0.28 -14.57 10.90
C SER A 15 -1.17 -13.40 11.33
N LYS A 16 -0.89 -12.83 12.49
CA LYS A 16 -1.53 -11.60 12.96
C LYS A 16 -3.07 -11.68 13.03
N GLY A 17 -3.59 -12.80 13.54
CA GLY A 17 -5.03 -13.01 13.75
C GLY A 17 -5.83 -13.32 12.48
N GLN A 18 -5.16 -13.63 11.36
CA GLN A 18 -5.80 -14.13 10.14
C GLN A 18 -5.39 -15.58 9.90
N SER A 19 -6.32 -16.50 10.01
CA SER A 19 -6.15 -17.89 9.59
C SER A 19 -6.27 -18.02 8.08
N TRP A 20 -5.63 -19.04 7.52
CA TRP A 20 -5.84 -19.41 6.13
C TRP A 20 -7.15 -20.19 6.00
N ALA A 21 -7.77 -20.13 4.83
CA ALA A 21 -8.97 -20.91 4.55
C ALA A 21 -8.68 -22.41 4.63
N SER A 22 -9.60 -23.18 5.16
CA SER A 22 -9.50 -24.64 5.32
C SER A 22 -9.25 -25.34 3.99
N GLU A 23 -9.94 -24.90 2.93
CA GLU A 23 -9.80 -25.40 1.56
C GLU A 23 -8.38 -25.18 1.03
N PHE A 24 -7.76 -24.03 1.39
CA PHE A 24 -6.39 -23.75 0.98
C PHE A 24 -5.38 -24.61 1.74
N VAL A 25 -5.61 -24.90 3.00
CA VAL A 25 -4.72 -25.79 3.79
C VAL A 25 -4.82 -27.23 3.30
N ALA A 26 -6.02 -27.71 3.01
CA ALA A 26 -6.24 -29.02 2.41
C ALA A 26 -5.57 -29.12 1.02
N TYR A 27 -5.69 -28.07 0.20
CA TYR A 27 -5.02 -27.97 -1.09
C TYR A 27 -3.48 -28.01 -0.93
N MET A 28 -2.91 -27.29 0.01
CA MET A 28 -1.46 -27.32 0.25
C MET A 28 -0.97 -28.74 0.56
N LYS A 29 -1.69 -29.47 1.41
CA LYS A 29 -1.39 -30.87 1.74
C LYS A 29 -1.44 -31.75 0.48
N ALA A 30 -2.50 -31.63 -0.32
CA ALA A 30 -2.65 -32.37 -1.57
C ALA A 30 -1.50 -32.10 -2.57
N ILE A 31 -1.09 -30.84 -2.74
CA ILE A 31 0.00 -30.46 -3.65
C ILE A 31 1.36 -30.97 -3.15
N VAL A 32 1.67 -30.82 -1.86
CA VAL A 32 2.97 -31.24 -1.28
C VAL A 32 3.15 -32.75 -1.37
N THR A 33 2.08 -33.50 -1.27
CA THR A 33 2.09 -34.98 -1.37
C THR A 33 1.93 -35.50 -2.80
N HIS A 34 1.62 -34.64 -3.76
CA HIS A 34 1.35 -35.07 -5.13
C HIS A 34 2.64 -35.47 -5.87
N PRO A 35 2.64 -36.60 -6.65
CA PRO A 35 3.83 -37.10 -7.35
C PRO A 35 4.50 -36.09 -8.30
N THR A 36 3.72 -35.18 -8.91
CA THR A 36 4.27 -34.16 -9.83
C THR A 36 5.19 -33.16 -9.13
N TYR A 37 5.05 -32.96 -7.80
CA TYR A 37 5.87 -32.10 -6.97
C TYR A 37 6.90 -32.88 -6.13
N SER A 38 7.06 -34.18 -6.38
CA SER A 38 8.03 -35.00 -5.67
C SER A 38 9.44 -34.44 -5.79
N GLY A 39 10.18 -34.44 -4.68
CA GLY A 39 11.56 -33.93 -4.60
C GLY A 39 11.66 -32.40 -4.49
N MET A 40 10.57 -31.65 -4.42
CA MET A 40 10.67 -30.22 -4.15
C MET A 40 11.20 -29.99 -2.72
N PRO A 41 12.26 -29.18 -2.56
CA PRO A 41 12.94 -29.05 -1.27
C PRO A 41 12.14 -28.25 -0.24
N ASP A 42 12.41 -28.55 1.02
CA ASP A 42 11.89 -27.84 2.18
C ASP A 42 10.35 -27.69 2.17
N ALA A 43 9.66 -28.80 1.82
CA ALA A 43 8.19 -28.82 1.71
C ALA A 43 7.51 -28.72 3.09
N VAL A 44 8.09 -29.39 4.09
CA VAL A 44 7.58 -29.45 5.46
C VAL A 44 8.69 -29.02 6.40
N LYS A 45 8.34 -28.23 7.40
CA LYS A 45 9.25 -27.78 8.46
C LYS A 45 9.36 -28.83 9.56
N ASP A 46 10.34 -28.65 10.45
CA ASP A 46 10.55 -29.53 11.60
C ASP A 46 9.35 -29.61 12.55
N ASP A 47 8.53 -28.55 12.57
CA ASP A 47 7.29 -28.49 13.36
C ASP A 47 6.08 -29.16 12.66
N GLY A 48 6.25 -29.82 11.53
CA GLY A 48 5.20 -30.48 10.76
C GLY A 48 4.39 -29.54 9.85
N LYS A 49 4.62 -28.23 9.90
CA LYS A 49 3.90 -27.25 9.05
C LYS A 49 4.44 -27.22 7.63
N ILE A 50 3.54 -27.09 6.68
CA ILE A 50 3.92 -26.92 5.27
C ILE A 50 4.61 -25.56 5.09
N GLN A 51 5.81 -25.57 4.51
CA GLN A 51 6.51 -24.35 4.11
C GLN A 51 6.07 -23.90 2.72
N TRP A 52 4.91 -23.29 2.64
CA TRP A 52 4.32 -22.87 1.38
C TRP A 52 5.09 -21.75 0.68
N GLU A 53 5.49 -20.73 1.42
CA GLU A 53 6.15 -19.53 0.87
C GLU A 53 7.62 -19.47 1.33
N ALA A 54 8.51 -19.18 0.37
CA ALA A 54 9.95 -18.99 0.62
C ALA A 54 10.47 -17.75 -0.13
N PRO A 55 10.08 -16.52 0.30
CA PRO A 55 10.42 -15.29 -0.42
C PRO A 55 11.91 -14.98 -0.38
N SER A 56 12.49 -14.61 -1.53
CA SER A 56 13.91 -14.29 -1.69
C SER A 56 14.32 -12.92 -1.14
N ASN A 57 13.36 -12.00 -1.00
CA ASN A 57 13.61 -10.57 -0.72
C ASN A 57 13.59 -10.21 0.77
N ARG A 58 13.43 -11.17 1.66
CA ARG A 58 13.52 -10.91 3.10
C ARG A 58 14.99 -10.91 3.52
N SER A 59 15.49 -9.73 3.88
CA SER A 59 16.84 -9.57 4.44
C SER A 59 16.99 -10.42 5.70
N GLY A 60 18.08 -11.20 5.76
CA GLY A 60 18.38 -12.10 6.87
C GLY A 60 18.42 -13.58 6.49
N GLY A 61 18.25 -13.91 5.23
CA GLY A 61 18.69 -15.17 4.64
C GLY A 61 17.92 -16.45 4.96
N GLN A 62 17.01 -16.45 5.93
CA GLN A 62 16.34 -17.69 6.36
C GLN A 62 15.57 -18.40 5.22
N TYR A 63 15.00 -17.63 4.28
CA TYR A 63 14.24 -18.19 3.16
C TYR A 63 14.99 -18.16 1.83
N GLN A 64 16.10 -17.46 1.73
CA GLN A 64 16.86 -17.35 0.47
C GLN A 64 17.44 -18.69 0.04
N PHE A 65 17.89 -19.48 0.99
CA PHE A 65 18.43 -20.82 0.71
C PHE A 65 17.33 -21.75 0.16
N THR A 66 16.18 -21.81 0.79
CA THR A 66 15.01 -22.56 0.30
C THR A 66 14.54 -22.05 -1.05
N HIS A 67 14.51 -20.72 -1.25
CA HIS A 67 14.14 -20.11 -2.52
C HIS A 67 15.05 -20.57 -3.66
N ASN A 68 16.37 -20.56 -3.45
CA ASN A 68 17.34 -20.98 -4.47
C ASN A 68 17.20 -22.46 -4.81
N LYS A 69 17.12 -23.33 -3.79
CA LYS A 69 16.89 -24.76 -3.98
C LYS A 69 15.60 -25.04 -4.79
N ARG A 70 14.49 -24.35 -4.46
CA ARG A 70 13.22 -24.50 -5.20
C ARG A 70 13.34 -24.00 -6.64
N ARG A 71 14.07 -22.91 -6.87
CA ARG A 71 14.34 -22.41 -8.23
C ARG A 71 15.10 -23.42 -9.08
N ASP A 72 16.07 -24.13 -8.48
CA ASP A 72 16.82 -25.18 -9.15
C ASP A 72 15.94 -26.40 -9.45
N TRP A 73 15.07 -26.79 -8.51
CA TRP A 73 14.07 -27.83 -8.75
C TRP A 73 13.11 -27.44 -9.89
N TRP A 74 12.60 -26.21 -9.91
CA TRP A 74 11.75 -25.71 -10.99
C TRP A 74 12.47 -25.76 -12.33
N ARG A 75 13.77 -25.42 -12.38
CA ARG A 75 14.57 -25.47 -13.60
C ARG A 75 14.69 -26.92 -14.11
N ALA A 76 15.10 -27.83 -13.26
CA ALA A 76 15.20 -29.24 -13.62
C ALA A 76 13.86 -29.82 -14.11
N LYS A 77 12.75 -29.42 -13.46
CA LYS A 77 11.41 -29.82 -13.86
C LYS A 77 11.01 -29.26 -15.23
N ALA A 78 11.30 -27.97 -15.48
CA ALA A 78 11.04 -27.33 -16.78
C ALA A 78 11.80 -28.04 -17.92
N GLU A 79 13.08 -28.31 -17.71
CA GLU A 79 13.95 -29.00 -18.66
C GLU A 79 13.43 -30.41 -18.97
N SER A 80 12.98 -31.16 -17.96
CA SER A 80 12.37 -32.48 -18.15
C SER A 80 11.07 -32.47 -18.98
N LEU A 81 10.40 -31.30 -19.06
CA LEU A 81 9.18 -31.08 -19.83
C LEU A 81 9.42 -30.39 -21.18
N GLY A 82 10.69 -30.16 -21.55
CA GLY A 82 11.07 -29.48 -22.79
C GLY A 82 10.74 -27.97 -22.80
N ILE A 83 10.64 -27.34 -21.62
CA ILE A 83 10.35 -25.91 -21.50
C ILE A 83 11.68 -25.15 -21.45
N ASP A 84 11.82 -24.17 -22.35
CA ASP A 84 12.99 -23.31 -22.43
C ASP A 84 13.08 -22.35 -21.24
N THR A 85 14.06 -22.57 -20.35
CA THR A 85 14.27 -21.79 -19.12
C THR A 85 14.92 -20.43 -19.36
N LYS A 86 15.30 -20.10 -20.61
CA LYS A 86 15.82 -18.78 -20.99
C LYS A 86 14.70 -17.81 -21.34
N LYS A 87 13.50 -18.32 -21.65
CA LYS A 87 12.33 -17.49 -21.97
C LYS A 87 11.62 -17.03 -20.70
N ASP A 88 10.97 -15.87 -20.79
CA ASP A 88 10.16 -15.34 -19.69
C ASP A 88 9.01 -16.32 -19.33
N GLN A 89 8.59 -16.25 -18.06
CA GLN A 89 7.47 -17.00 -17.52
C GLN A 89 7.63 -18.54 -17.56
N TRP A 90 8.85 -19.07 -17.70
CA TRP A 90 9.08 -20.52 -17.77
C TRP A 90 8.59 -21.27 -16.51
N ILE A 91 8.71 -20.68 -15.32
CA ILE A 91 8.20 -21.30 -14.07
C ILE A 91 6.67 -21.41 -14.13
N SER A 92 5.95 -20.35 -14.53
CA SER A 92 4.49 -20.41 -14.62
C SER A 92 4.00 -21.38 -15.71
N LYS A 93 4.73 -21.51 -16.82
CA LYS A 93 4.45 -22.54 -17.85
C LYS A 93 4.64 -23.95 -17.30
N THR A 94 5.73 -24.17 -16.57
CA THR A 94 5.99 -25.45 -15.91
C THR A 94 4.92 -25.76 -14.87
N ALA A 95 4.60 -24.80 -14.02
CA ALA A 95 3.59 -24.96 -12.98
C ALA A 95 2.21 -25.32 -13.54
N LYS A 96 1.75 -24.66 -14.62
CA LYS A 96 0.51 -25.01 -15.30
C LYS A 96 0.51 -26.45 -15.82
N LYS A 97 1.65 -26.91 -16.37
CA LYS A 97 1.75 -28.23 -16.99
C LYS A 97 1.77 -29.37 -15.96
N ILE A 98 2.28 -29.11 -14.75
CA ILE A 98 2.38 -30.14 -13.69
C ILE A 98 1.24 -30.09 -12.68
N HIS A 99 0.42 -29.04 -12.70
CA HIS A 99 -0.67 -28.89 -11.74
C HIS A 99 -1.72 -29.99 -11.90
N PRO A 100 -2.11 -30.70 -10.81
CA PRO A 100 -2.93 -31.91 -10.96
C PRO A 100 -4.37 -31.65 -11.41
N THR A 101 -4.97 -30.54 -10.97
CA THR A 101 -6.40 -30.27 -11.20
C THR A 101 -6.68 -29.05 -12.08
N GLY A 102 -5.71 -28.16 -12.25
CA GLY A 102 -5.95 -26.87 -12.90
C GLY A 102 -6.74 -25.87 -12.04
N GLU A 103 -7.03 -26.21 -10.80
CA GLU A 103 -7.81 -25.41 -9.87
C GLU A 103 -7.11 -25.25 -8.53
N LYS A 104 -7.26 -24.10 -7.89
CA LYS A 104 -6.75 -23.86 -6.55
C LYS A 104 -7.68 -22.96 -5.76
N PRO A 105 -7.83 -23.17 -4.44
CA PRO A 105 -8.58 -22.28 -3.58
C PRO A 105 -7.81 -21.02 -3.26
N CYS A 106 -8.53 -19.94 -2.96
CA CYS A 106 -7.97 -18.71 -2.43
C CYS A 106 -7.53 -18.90 -0.97
N LYS A 107 -6.32 -18.46 -0.65
CA LYS A 107 -5.76 -18.52 0.71
C LYS A 107 -6.63 -17.84 1.78
N ARG A 108 -7.42 -16.82 1.41
CA ARG A 108 -8.19 -16.00 2.36
C ARG A 108 -9.66 -16.44 2.48
N CYS A 109 -10.34 -16.66 1.37
CA CYS A 109 -11.78 -16.95 1.36
C CYS A 109 -12.15 -18.37 0.96
N GLY A 110 -11.17 -19.20 0.57
CA GLY A 110 -11.42 -20.57 0.15
C GLY A 110 -12.02 -20.74 -1.27
N GLU A 111 -12.48 -19.64 -1.90
CA GLU A 111 -13.09 -19.68 -3.23
C GLU A 111 -12.18 -20.32 -4.27
N ILE A 112 -12.71 -21.27 -5.02
CA ILE A 112 -11.97 -22.02 -6.06
C ILE A 112 -11.77 -21.13 -7.28
N MET A 113 -10.56 -21.12 -7.79
CA MET A 113 -10.18 -20.40 -9.00
C MET A 113 -9.42 -21.31 -9.96
N ARG A 114 -9.70 -21.16 -11.25
CA ARG A 114 -8.94 -21.85 -12.31
C ARG A 114 -7.57 -21.18 -12.48
N ILE A 115 -6.51 -21.98 -12.63
CA ILE A 115 -5.15 -21.45 -12.84
C ILE A 115 -4.92 -20.95 -14.28
N ALA A 116 -5.85 -21.22 -15.19
CA ALA A 116 -5.81 -20.76 -16.57
C ALA A 116 -6.15 -19.26 -16.70
N TYR A 117 -5.74 -18.65 -17.82
CA TYR A 117 -6.06 -17.26 -18.16
C TYR A 117 -7.45 -17.18 -18.82
N VAL A 118 -8.50 -17.31 -18.03
CA VAL A 118 -9.90 -17.37 -18.51
C VAL A 118 -10.79 -16.24 -17.99
N TYR A 119 -10.21 -15.25 -17.29
CA TYR A 119 -10.97 -14.17 -16.66
C TYR A 119 -10.88 -12.88 -17.48
N PRO A 120 -12.02 -12.28 -17.86
CA PRO A 120 -12.04 -11.06 -18.65
C PRO A 120 -11.32 -9.90 -17.98
N GLN A 121 -10.53 -9.15 -18.75
CA GLN A 121 -10.01 -7.85 -18.34
C GLN A 121 -11.10 -6.78 -18.37
N ALA A 122 -10.83 -5.66 -17.68
CA ALA A 122 -11.75 -4.51 -17.62
C ALA A 122 -12.20 -4.01 -19.00
N ASN A 123 -11.31 -4.05 -20.00
CA ASN A 123 -11.67 -3.62 -21.36
C ASN A 123 -12.65 -4.55 -22.05
N LEU A 124 -12.51 -5.86 -21.83
CA LEU A 124 -13.46 -6.85 -22.35
C LEU A 124 -14.80 -6.72 -21.62
N VAL A 125 -14.79 -6.59 -20.29
CA VAL A 125 -15.98 -6.32 -19.48
C VAL A 125 -16.74 -5.07 -19.97
N LYS A 126 -16.03 -3.96 -20.26
CA LYS A 126 -16.63 -2.75 -20.82
C LYS A 126 -17.30 -2.99 -22.18
N ARG A 127 -16.70 -3.83 -23.04
CA ARG A 127 -17.27 -4.18 -24.34
C ARG A 127 -18.54 -5.01 -24.19
N PHE A 128 -18.56 -5.96 -23.25
CA PHE A 128 -19.78 -6.70 -22.92
C PHE A 128 -20.91 -5.75 -22.52
N LYS A 129 -20.67 -4.86 -21.55
CA LYS A 129 -21.64 -3.84 -21.11
C LYS A 129 -22.13 -2.97 -22.26
N LYS A 130 -21.19 -2.45 -23.06
CA LYS A 130 -21.51 -1.56 -24.17
C LYS A 130 -22.43 -2.19 -25.23
N TYR A 131 -22.28 -3.47 -25.51
CA TYR A 131 -22.96 -4.13 -26.63
C TYR A 131 -24.10 -5.07 -26.22
N LEU A 132 -24.12 -5.53 -24.95
CA LEU A 132 -25.20 -6.36 -24.41
C LEU A 132 -26.15 -5.59 -23.47
N GLY A 133 -25.76 -4.37 -23.05
CA GLY A 133 -26.52 -3.52 -22.13
C GLY A 133 -25.76 -3.22 -20.85
N GLU A 134 -26.02 -2.05 -20.27
CA GLU A 134 -25.32 -1.59 -19.05
C GLU A 134 -25.56 -2.50 -17.83
N ASP A 135 -26.68 -3.22 -17.82
CA ASP A 135 -27.04 -4.18 -16.78
C ASP A 135 -26.30 -5.53 -16.89
N PHE A 136 -25.57 -5.75 -17.98
CA PHE A 136 -24.78 -6.96 -18.14
C PHE A 136 -23.47 -6.87 -17.34
N GLU A 137 -23.52 -7.25 -16.08
CA GLU A 137 -22.36 -7.25 -15.19
C GLU A 137 -21.62 -8.59 -15.24
N ILE A 138 -20.31 -8.53 -15.33
CA ILE A 138 -19.42 -9.70 -15.22
C ILE A 138 -18.69 -9.60 -13.88
N SER A 139 -18.84 -10.64 -13.05
CA SER A 139 -18.15 -10.67 -11.76
C SER A 139 -16.63 -10.83 -11.93
N THR A 140 -15.88 -10.42 -10.91
CA THR A 140 -14.41 -10.45 -10.96
C THR A 140 -13.87 -11.88 -11.12
N MET A 141 -14.61 -12.88 -10.67
CA MET A 141 -14.22 -14.30 -10.68
C MET A 141 -15.05 -15.12 -11.66
N GLU A 142 -15.80 -14.47 -12.55
CA GLU A 142 -16.57 -15.15 -13.60
C GLU A 142 -15.67 -15.44 -14.82
N PRO A 143 -15.46 -16.71 -15.20
CA PRO A 143 -14.72 -17.06 -16.41
C PRO A 143 -15.45 -16.59 -17.67
N ILE A 144 -14.69 -16.35 -18.74
CA ILE A 144 -15.25 -15.87 -20.01
C ILE A 144 -16.33 -16.82 -20.57
N HIS A 145 -16.18 -18.13 -20.41
CA HIS A 145 -17.16 -19.11 -20.87
C HIS A 145 -18.51 -18.93 -20.16
N GLU A 146 -18.49 -18.72 -18.84
CA GLU A 146 -19.69 -18.50 -18.05
C GLU A 146 -20.37 -17.17 -18.44
N ALA A 147 -19.58 -16.11 -18.67
CA ALA A 147 -20.12 -14.83 -19.14
C ALA A 147 -20.73 -14.94 -20.53
N VAL A 148 -20.13 -15.70 -21.44
CA VAL A 148 -20.66 -15.96 -22.80
C VAL A 148 -21.91 -16.83 -22.73
N GLN A 149 -21.91 -17.90 -21.91
CA GLN A 149 -23.09 -18.76 -21.73
C GLN A 149 -24.27 -17.93 -21.21
N ARG A 150 -24.04 -17.13 -20.19
CA ARG A 150 -25.08 -16.27 -19.62
C ARG A 150 -25.60 -15.21 -20.61
N ALA A 151 -24.72 -14.67 -21.45
CA ALA A 151 -25.13 -13.76 -22.52
C ALA A 151 -25.98 -14.48 -23.57
N TYR A 152 -25.63 -15.71 -23.89
CA TYR A 152 -26.41 -16.56 -24.79
C TYR A 152 -27.79 -16.89 -24.22
N ASP A 153 -27.85 -17.29 -22.94
CA ASP A 153 -29.11 -17.65 -22.28
C ASP A 153 -30.06 -16.45 -22.17
N LEU A 154 -29.53 -15.24 -22.01
CA LEU A 154 -30.33 -14.02 -21.97
C LEU A 154 -30.87 -13.61 -23.35
N SER A 155 -30.05 -13.67 -24.39
CA SER A 155 -30.45 -13.31 -25.75
C SER A 155 -29.41 -13.81 -26.76
N PRO A 156 -29.62 -15.00 -27.35
CA PRO A 156 -28.74 -15.55 -28.40
C PRO A 156 -28.53 -14.57 -29.56
N GLU A 157 -29.62 -13.94 -30.04
CA GLU A 157 -29.57 -13.03 -31.18
C GLU A 157 -28.70 -11.79 -30.90
N ASN A 158 -28.82 -11.24 -29.69
CA ASN A 158 -28.02 -10.08 -29.27
C ASN A 158 -26.54 -10.44 -29.14
N LEU A 159 -26.23 -11.62 -28.58
CA LEU A 159 -24.86 -12.11 -28.51
C LEU A 159 -24.25 -12.26 -29.90
N PHE A 160 -24.90 -12.97 -30.81
CA PHE A 160 -24.38 -13.20 -32.16
C PHE A 160 -24.21 -11.90 -32.96
N SER A 161 -25.19 -11.00 -32.89
CA SER A 161 -25.11 -9.70 -33.59
C SER A 161 -24.01 -8.78 -33.05
N SER A 162 -23.66 -8.92 -31.78
CA SER A 162 -22.65 -8.11 -31.07
C SER A 162 -21.29 -8.80 -30.98
N PHE A 163 -21.20 -10.09 -31.30
CA PHE A 163 -20.03 -10.93 -31.08
C PHE A 163 -18.74 -10.31 -31.63
N LYS A 164 -18.74 -9.95 -32.91
CA LYS A 164 -17.58 -9.32 -33.57
C LYS A 164 -17.16 -8.02 -32.88
N LYS A 165 -18.09 -7.23 -32.34
CA LYS A 165 -17.82 -5.96 -31.64
C LYS A 165 -17.28 -6.18 -30.22
N ILE A 166 -17.74 -7.23 -29.53
CA ILE A 166 -17.28 -7.59 -28.19
C ILE A 166 -15.85 -8.11 -28.24
N PHE A 167 -15.57 -9.02 -29.17
CA PHE A 167 -14.30 -9.71 -29.25
C PHE A 167 -13.28 -9.09 -30.22
N SER A 168 -13.63 -8.03 -30.95
CA SER A 168 -12.72 -7.36 -31.89
C SER A 168 -11.53 -6.77 -31.15
N THR A 169 -10.34 -7.24 -31.50
CA THR A 169 -9.05 -6.69 -31.12
C THR A 169 -8.16 -6.57 -32.34
N LYS A 170 -7.02 -5.89 -32.22
CA LYS A 170 -6.08 -5.74 -33.34
C LYS A 170 -5.50 -7.07 -33.84
N ASP A 171 -5.45 -8.07 -32.95
CA ASP A 171 -4.71 -9.31 -33.18
C ASP A 171 -5.61 -10.55 -33.28
N ALA A 172 -6.90 -10.46 -32.99
CA ALA A 172 -7.83 -11.59 -33.07
C ALA A 172 -8.54 -11.62 -34.43
N LEU A 173 -8.25 -12.64 -35.21
CA LEU A 173 -9.06 -13.02 -36.36
C LEU A 173 -10.35 -13.64 -35.87
N ILE A 174 -11.48 -12.96 -36.04
CA ILE A 174 -12.79 -13.46 -35.65
C ILE A 174 -13.38 -14.13 -36.87
N PRO A 175 -13.56 -15.47 -36.84
CA PRO A 175 -14.18 -16.21 -37.93
C PRO A 175 -15.68 -15.87 -38.02
N ASP A 176 -16.27 -16.19 -39.16
CA ASP A 176 -17.72 -16.22 -39.29
C ASP A 176 -18.24 -17.47 -38.56
N LEU A 177 -18.44 -17.32 -37.24
CA LEU A 177 -18.99 -18.41 -36.44
C LEU A 177 -20.46 -18.62 -36.79
N GLY A 178 -20.85 -19.85 -36.95
CA GLY A 178 -22.27 -20.24 -37.05
C GLY A 178 -23.04 -19.74 -35.81
N ARG A 179 -24.37 -19.81 -35.88
CA ARG A 179 -25.26 -19.46 -34.76
C ARG A 179 -25.32 -20.59 -33.71
N ASN A 180 -24.15 -21.20 -33.40
CA ASN A 180 -24.01 -22.28 -32.41
C ASN A 180 -23.05 -21.82 -31.33
N ILE A 181 -23.44 -21.96 -30.06
CA ILE A 181 -22.61 -21.60 -28.93
C ILE A 181 -21.35 -22.47 -28.79
N ASP A 182 -21.45 -23.75 -29.23
CA ASP A 182 -20.32 -24.67 -29.19
C ASP A 182 -19.18 -24.22 -30.12
N ASP A 183 -19.50 -23.57 -31.23
CA ASP A 183 -18.52 -22.98 -32.15
C ASP A 183 -17.81 -21.79 -31.46
N ILE A 184 -18.55 -21.01 -30.69
CA ILE A 184 -17.96 -19.90 -29.88
C ILE A 184 -17.01 -20.46 -28.83
N PHE A 185 -17.41 -21.50 -28.11
CA PHE A 185 -16.55 -22.09 -27.08
C PHE A 185 -15.31 -22.74 -27.68
N SER A 186 -15.46 -23.45 -28.78
CA SER A 186 -14.32 -24.03 -29.53
C SER A 186 -13.34 -22.95 -29.98
N TRP A 187 -13.83 -21.82 -30.49
CA TRP A 187 -13.01 -20.70 -30.88
C TRP A 187 -12.36 -19.99 -29.66
N LEU A 188 -13.10 -19.85 -28.57
CA LEU A 188 -12.53 -19.26 -27.32
C LEU A 188 -11.34 -20.08 -26.82
N ASP A 189 -11.47 -21.42 -26.83
CA ASP A 189 -10.42 -22.30 -26.29
C ASP A 189 -9.19 -22.39 -27.19
N ASN A 190 -9.42 -22.50 -28.51
CA ASN A 190 -8.35 -22.78 -29.47
C ASN A 190 -7.65 -21.51 -30.00
N ASP A 191 -8.37 -20.41 -30.11
CA ASP A 191 -7.86 -19.19 -30.76
C ASP A 191 -7.82 -17.99 -29.84
N TYR A 192 -8.92 -17.67 -29.15
CA TYR A 192 -9.03 -16.41 -28.42
C TYR A 192 -8.23 -16.41 -27.11
N ILE A 193 -8.45 -17.36 -26.22
CA ILE A 193 -7.78 -17.45 -24.93
C ILE A 193 -6.25 -17.57 -25.06
N PRO A 194 -5.70 -18.38 -25.98
CA PRO A 194 -4.26 -18.48 -26.15
C PRO A 194 -3.57 -17.20 -26.64
N ASN A 195 -4.25 -16.38 -27.42
CA ASN A 195 -3.65 -15.25 -28.14
C ASN A 195 -4.10 -13.86 -27.65
N GLU A 196 -5.15 -13.79 -26.84
CA GLU A 196 -5.78 -12.53 -26.49
C GLU A 196 -5.25 -11.97 -25.16
N PRO A 197 -4.63 -10.76 -25.15
CA PRO A 197 -4.12 -10.13 -23.93
C PRO A 197 -5.23 -9.59 -23.00
N SER A 198 -6.48 -9.57 -23.46
CA SER A 198 -7.61 -9.14 -22.61
C SER A 198 -8.13 -10.23 -21.65
N ILE A 199 -7.51 -11.40 -21.68
CA ILE A 199 -7.81 -12.50 -20.75
C ILE A 199 -6.76 -12.56 -19.63
N LEU A 200 -7.22 -12.71 -18.40
CA LEU A 200 -6.39 -12.77 -17.21
C LEU A 200 -6.52 -14.11 -16.48
N SER A 201 -5.48 -14.47 -15.73
CA SER A 201 -5.61 -15.49 -14.70
C SER A 201 -6.35 -14.92 -13.46
N PRO A 202 -6.91 -15.78 -12.59
CA PRO A 202 -7.63 -15.36 -11.39
C PRO A 202 -6.74 -14.68 -10.36
N GLY A 203 -5.47 -14.96 -10.42
CA GLY A 203 -4.41 -14.30 -9.67
C GLY A 203 -3.28 -13.93 -10.60
N VAL A 204 -2.33 -13.14 -10.15
CA VAL A 204 -1.16 -12.86 -10.96
C VAL A 204 -0.26 -14.07 -10.98
N MET A 205 -0.09 -14.61 -12.16
CA MET A 205 0.92 -15.63 -12.42
C MET A 205 2.29 -14.97 -12.41
N SER A 206 3.15 -15.42 -11.56
CA SER A 206 4.51 -14.95 -11.53
C SER A 206 5.50 -16.09 -11.74
N ASN A 207 6.67 -15.77 -12.24
CA ASN A 207 7.82 -16.67 -12.22
C ASN A 207 8.35 -16.77 -10.77
N ALA A 208 7.48 -17.14 -9.85
CA ALA A 208 7.74 -17.06 -8.44
C ALA A 208 7.99 -18.45 -7.85
N PRO A 209 9.27 -18.85 -7.72
CA PRO A 209 9.63 -20.06 -6.97
C PRO A 209 9.44 -19.90 -5.46
N ASP A 210 9.01 -18.73 -5.03
CA ASP A 210 8.71 -18.41 -3.65
C ASP A 210 7.38 -19.00 -3.15
N ARG A 211 6.52 -19.51 -4.06
CA ARG A 211 5.36 -20.35 -3.71
C ARG A 211 5.62 -21.78 -4.14
N PHE A 212 5.13 -22.72 -3.35
CA PHE A 212 5.37 -24.14 -3.60
C PHE A 212 4.78 -24.60 -4.94
N ASP A 213 3.58 -24.17 -5.28
CA ASP A 213 2.89 -24.51 -6.53
C ASP A 213 3.22 -23.57 -7.72
N GLY A 214 4.01 -22.51 -7.49
CA GLY A 214 4.38 -21.53 -8.52
C GLY A 214 3.31 -20.46 -8.80
N PHE A 215 2.20 -20.41 -8.03
CA PHE A 215 1.09 -19.50 -8.25
C PHE A 215 0.84 -18.57 -7.06
N HIS A 216 0.26 -17.40 -7.31
CA HIS A 216 -0.23 -16.54 -6.24
C HIS A 216 -1.32 -17.21 -5.43
N SER A 217 -1.35 -16.90 -4.13
CA SER A 217 -2.23 -17.56 -3.17
C SER A 217 -3.58 -16.88 -2.98
N PHE A 218 -3.81 -15.72 -3.59
CA PHE A 218 -5.06 -14.96 -3.46
C PHE A 218 -5.79 -14.86 -4.80
N ASN A 219 -7.12 -14.92 -4.78
CA ASN A 219 -7.94 -14.52 -5.92
C ASN A 219 -7.88 -12.98 -6.13
N ARG A 220 -8.42 -12.50 -7.25
CA ARG A 220 -8.36 -11.07 -7.62
C ARG A 220 -9.03 -10.16 -6.58
N CYS A 221 -10.17 -10.60 -6.03
CA CYS A 221 -10.91 -9.85 -5.01
C CYS A 221 -10.13 -9.77 -3.69
N CYS A 222 -9.66 -10.90 -3.20
CA CYS A 222 -8.88 -10.94 -1.95
C CYS A 222 -7.51 -10.30 -2.08
N ARG A 223 -6.90 -10.35 -3.28
CA ARG A 223 -5.64 -9.67 -3.53
C ARG A 223 -5.79 -8.16 -3.43
N GLY A 224 -6.81 -7.57 -4.07
CA GLY A 224 -7.09 -6.14 -3.94
C GLY A 224 -7.30 -5.70 -2.49
N LYS A 225 -7.94 -6.55 -1.67
CA LYS A 225 -8.12 -6.33 -0.23
C LYS A 225 -6.84 -6.56 0.58
N ALA A 226 -5.94 -7.45 0.13
CA ALA A 226 -4.69 -7.79 0.82
C ALA A 226 -3.52 -6.88 0.43
N ASP A 227 -3.50 -6.39 -0.82
CA ASP A 227 -2.46 -5.50 -1.34
C ASP A 227 -2.71 -4.04 -0.94
N THR A 228 -3.12 -3.85 0.29
CA THR A 228 -3.31 -2.52 0.88
C THR A 228 -1.98 -1.85 1.21
N GLY A 229 -0.86 -2.57 1.03
CA GLY A 229 0.48 -2.13 1.42
C GLY A 229 0.65 -1.98 2.93
N ARG A 230 -0.46 -1.74 3.66
CA ARG A 230 -0.51 -1.64 5.12
C ARG A 230 -1.84 -2.19 5.61
N HIS A 231 -1.78 -3.40 6.09
CA HIS A 231 -2.94 -4.06 6.66
C HIS A 231 -3.28 -3.44 8.02
N ALA A 232 -4.57 -3.25 8.34
CA ALA A 232 -5.01 -2.70 9.63
C ALA A 232 -4.34 -3.38 10.83
N ALA A 233 -4.20 -4.72 10.80
CA ALA A 233 -3.49 -5.45 11.84
C ALA A 233 -2.00 -5.08 11.95
N ASN A 234 -1.35 -4.69 10.84
CA ASN A 234 0.03 -4.19 10.87
C ASN A 234 0.09 -2.79 11.47
N LEU A 235 -0.84 -1.91 11.10
CA LEU A 235 -0.92 -0.56 11.68
C LEU A 235 -1.17 -0.62 13.19
N ARG A 236 -2.02 -1.52 13.66
CA ARG A 236 -2.27 -1.74 15.09
C ARG A 236 -1.05 -2.24 15.87
N SER A 237 -0.14 -2.98 15.23
CA SER A 237 1.08 -3.47 15.89
C SER A 237 2.15 -2.40 16.03
N TYR A 238 2.06 -1.29 15.32
CA TYR A 238 3.02 -0.21 15.39
C TYR A 238 2.67 0.76 16.51
N THR A 239 3.52 0.86 17.52
CA THR A 239 3.36 1.82 18.62
C THR A 239 3.75 3.23 18.19
N THR A 240 4.75 3.38 17.33
CA THR A 240 5.35 4.65 16.91
C THR A 240 5.80 4.59 15.45
N ASP A 241 5.00 4.00 14.57
CA ASP A 241 5.43 3.84 13.19
C ASP A 241 5.26 5.15 12.40
N ARG A 242 6.36 5.67 11.90
CA ARG A 242 6.39 6.82 10.99
C ARG A 242 5.43 6.67 9.80
N ARG A 243 5.18 5.44 9.35
CA ARG A 243 4.32 5.15 8.20
C ARG A 243 2.86 5.52 8.42
N VAL A 244 2.42 5.58 9.68
CA VAL A 244 1.08 6.08 10.02
C VAL A 244 0.97 7.56 9.67
N PHE A 245 2.07 8.31 9.74
CA PHE A 245 2.12 9.75 9.55
C PHE A 245 2.54 10.20 8.15
N GLU A 246 3.01 9.28 7.29
CA GLU A 246 3.50 9.63 5.95
C GLU A 246 2.50 10.43 5.12
N PHE A 247 1.20 10.13 5.25
CA PHE A 247 0.14 10.77 4.48
C PHE A 247 -0.45 12.01 5.17
N TRP A 248 -0.08 12.28 6.41
CA TRP A 248 -0.57 13.40 7.19
C TRP A 248 0.47 14.50 7.37
N SER A 249 1.72 14.21 6.97
CA SER A 249 2.79 15.20 6.93
C SER A 249 2.76 15.98 5.63
N GLU A 250 2.90 17.28 5.71
CA GLU A 250 3.09 18.14 4.53
C GLU A 250 4.44 17.87 3.87
N GLY A 251 4.58 18.30 2.63
CA GLY A 251 5.82 18.25 1.88
C GLY A 251 5.77 17.32 0.66
N ASP A 252 6.88 17.23 -0.05
CA ASP A 252 6.99 16.45 -1.27
C ASP A 252 7.30 14.98 -0.99
N TRP A 253 6.31 14.28 -0.47
CA TRP A 253 6.46 12.88 -0.10
C TRP A 253 6.69 11.94 -1.29
N ILE A 254 6.33 12.31 -2.56
CA ILE A 254 6.66 11.50 -3.75
C ILE A 254 8.16 11.56 -4.01
N ALA A 255 8.72 12.76 -4.04
CA ALA A 255 10.15 12.93 -4.19
C ALA A 255 10.91 12.27 -3.03
N ALA A 256 10.43 12.43 -1.80
CA ALA A 256 11.02 11.83 -0.62
C ALA A 256 11.01 10.29 -0.67
N ASP A 257 9.86 9.66 -0.98
CA ASP A 257 9.76 8.20 -1.13
C ASP A 257 10.68 7.68 -2.26
N ARG A 258 10.75 8.41 -3.38
CA ARG A 258 11.64 8.07 -4.49
C ARG A 258 13.10 8.13 -4.06
N LEU A 259 13.52 9.21 -3.41
CA LEU A 259 14.90 9.40 -2.94
C LEU A 259 15.30 8.34 -1.91
N MET A 260 14.41 8.04 -0.95
CA MET A 260 14.65 6.99 0.05
C MET A 260 14.92 5.62 -0.60
N GLY A 261 14.21 5.30 -1.69
CA GLY A 261 14.47 4.11 -2.49
C GLY A 261 15.85 4.13 -3.18
N LEU A 262 16.29 5.30 -3.64
CA LEU A 262 17.57 5.49 -4.36
C LEU A 262 18.79 5.45 -3.43
N VAL A 263 18.67 5.83 -2.16
CA VAL A 263 19.76 5.70 -1.17
C VAL A 263 20.31 4.29 -1.13
N LYS A 264 19.45 3.27 -1.16
CA LYS A 264 19.86 1.85 -1.12
C LYS A 264 20.59 1.38 -2.37
N THR A 265 20.44 2.06 -3.49
CA THR A 265 21.01 1.66 -4.78
C THR A 265 22.14 2.56 -5.22
N LEU A 266 21.92 3.86 -5.28
CA LEU A 266 22.89 4.82 -5.80
C LEU A 266 23.90 5.30 -4.74
N LEU A 267 23.48 5.41 -3.47
CA LEU A 267 24.33 5.87 -2.38
C LEU A 267 24.82 4.70 -1.49
N ARG A 268 24.79 3.49 -2.00
CA ARG A 268 25.14 2.27 -1.23
C ARG A 268 26.55 2.30 -0.65
N ASN A 269 27.49 2.96 -1.31
CA ASN A 269 28.91 3.02 -0.93
C ASN A 269 29.27 4.28 -0.16
N GLU A 270 28.30 5.18 0.07
CA GLU A 270 28.52 6.38 0.87
C GLU A 270 28.73 6.02 2.34
N PRO A 271 29.56 6.77 3.07
CA PRO A 271 29.82 6.52 4.49
C PRO A 271 28.58 6.92 5.33
N ASN A 272 28.44 6.24 6.46
CA ASN A 272 27.44 6.55 7.48
C ASN A 272 27.90 7.66 8.42
N ALA A 273 27.00 8.56 8.80
CA ALA A 273 27.30 9.68 9.70
C ALA A 273 27.77 9.23 11.11
N ASP A 274 27.31 8.06 11.53
CA ASP A 274 27.69 7.43 12.80
C ASP A 274 28.98 6.60 12.72
N GLY A 275 29.64 6.56 11.55
CA GLY A 275 30.82 5.72 11.31
C GLY A 275 30.56 4.20 11.33
N GLY A 276 29.28 3.79 11.40
CA GLY A 276 28.88 2.39 11.42
C GLY A 276 29.10 1.70 10.08
N GLU A 277 29.35 0.41 10.11
CA GLU A 277 29.58 -0.41 8.91
C GLU A 277 28.29 -0.74 8.15
N GLY A 278 28.46 -1.02 6.85
CA GLY A 278 27.39 -1.45 5.96
C GLY A 278 26.72 -0.31 5.17
N PRO A 279 25.80 -0.67 4.26
CA PRO A 279 25.17 0.32 3.39
C PRO A 279 24.30 1.28 4.20
N PRO A 280 24.29 2.58 3.84
CA PRO A 280 23.53 3.59 4.55
C PRO A 280 22.02 3.37 4.43
N THR A 281 21.32 3.81 5.45
CA THR A 281 19.85 3.92 5.47
C THR A 281 19.44 5.39 5.48
N ALA A 282 18.36 5.71 4.77
CA ALA A 282 17.78 7.04 4.76
C ALA A 282 17.08 7.32 6.10
N ASP A 283 17.56 8.29 6.84
CA ASP A 283 16.95 8.78 8.08
C ASP A 283 16.32 10.15 7.88
N HIS A 284 15.08 10.33 8.32
CA HIS A 284 14.44 11.65 8.34
C HIS A 284 15.07 12.52 9.42
N ILE A 285 15.66 13.64 9.03
CA ILE A 285 16.28 14.58 9.99
C ILE A 285 15.22 15.07 10.96
N GLY A 286 14.06 15.52 10.44
CA GLY A 286 12.84 15.75 11.21
C GLY A 286 11.90 14.53 11.12
N PRO A 287 11.71 13.76 12.21
CA PRO A 287 10.86 12.57 12.17
C PRO A 287 9.40 12.89 11.83
N LEU A 288 8.82 12.16 10.88
CA LEU A 288 7.41 12.34 10.45
C LEU A 288 6.42 12.14 11.61
N SER A 289 6.73 11.23 12.54
CA SER A 289 5.92 10.96 13.73
C SER A 289 5.94 12.10 14.76
N LEU A 290 6.75 13.12 14.53
CA LEU A 290 6.79 14.33 15.32
C LEU A 290 6.15 15.52 14.58
N GLY A 291 5.63 15.30 13.37
CA GLY A 291 4.96 16.30 12.56
C GLY A 291 5.88 17.13 11.65
N PHE A 292 7.09 16.66 11.38
CA PHE A 292 7.94 17.29 10.38
C PHE A 292 7.51 16.95 8.96
N CYS A 293 7.81 17.83 8.01
CA CYS A 293 7.48 17.66 6.60
C CYS A 293 8.24 16.48 5.99
N HIS A 294 7.57 15.75 5.08
CA HIS A 294 8.20 14.67 4.33
C HIS A 294 8.99 15.27 3.16
N ARG A 295 10.28 15.51 3.37
CA ARG A 295 11.17 16.19 2.45
C ARG A 295 12.10 15.20 1.75
N PRO A 296 12.49 15.45 0.47
CA PRO A 296 13.48 14.64 -0.24
C PRO A 296 14.90 14.96 0.24
N GLU A 297 15.15 14.79 1.53
CA GLU A 297 16.39 15.08 2.21
C GLU A 297 16.57 14.16 3.42
N PHE A 298 17.65 13.37 3.41
CA PHE A 298 17.88 12.33 4.42
C PHE A 298 19.29 12.39 4.95
N LYS A 299 19.45 12.13 6.24
CA LYS A 299 20.73 11.80 6.84
C LYS A 299 21.07 10.34 6.58
N LEU A 300 22.31 10.06 6.21
CA LEU A 300 22.80 8.70 5.97
C LEU A 300 23.30 8.12 7.30
N LEU A 301 22.59 7.13 7.81
CA LEU A 301 22.93 6.43 9.04
C LEU A 301 23.08 4.92 8.81
N SER A 302 23.91 4.25 9.61
CA SER A 302 23.87 2.81 9.69
C SER A 302 22.49 2.32 10.12
N LYS A 303 22.14 1.08 9.77
CA LYS A 303 20.86 0.49 10.19
C LYS A 303 20.71 0.45 11.72
N ALA A 304 21.81 0.22 12.44
CA ALA A 304 21.83 0.19 13.91
C ALA A 304 21.55 1.58 14.49
N ALA A 305 22.25 2.62 14.01
CA ALA A 305 22.08 4.00 14.48
C ALA A 305 20.67 4.54 14.14
N ASN A 306 20.15 4.28 12.92
CA ASN A 306 18.80 4.67 12.55
C ASN A 306 17.74 4.01 13.43
N SER A 307 17.92 2.73 13.76
CA SER A 307 17.01 2.01 14.67
C SER A 307 17.10 2.56 16.10
N ALA A 308 18.30 2.86 16.58
CA ALA A 308 18.52 3.43 17.91
C ALA A 308 17.99 4.86 18.05
N LYS A 309 18.13 5.68 16.98
CA LYS A 309 17.55 7.03 16.92
C LYS A 309 16.03 6.98 17.05
N ASN A 310 15.40 5.98 16.42
CA ASN A 310 13.96 5.83 16.38
C ASN A 310 13.29 7.16 15.94
N ASN A 311 12.27 7.64 16.61
CA ASN A 311 11.60 8.90 16.30
C ASN A 311 12.05 10.02 17.27
N ARG A 312 13.36 10.24 17.39
CA ARG A 312 13.96 11.27 18.27
C ARG A 312 14.86 12.19 17.44
N MET A 313 15.04 13.42 17.92
CA MET A 313 15.98 14.38 17.34
C MET A 313 17.19 14.51 18.25
N SER A 314 18.36 14.72 17.66
CA SER A 314 19.55 15.25 18.29
C SER A 314 19.57 16.78 18.21
N LEU A 315 20.46 17.42 18.96
CA LEU A 315 20.73 18.87 18.82
C LEU A 315 21.12 19.21 17.37
N GLU A 316 21.97 18.38 16.75
CA GLU A 316 22.38 18.59 15.36
C GLU A 316 21.17 18.61 14.40
N ASP A 317 20.21 17.69 14.58
CA ASP A 317 18.99 17.64 13.77
C ASP A 317 18.16 18.93 13.92
N VAL A 318 18.00 19.41 15.16
CA VAL A 318 17.27 20.65 15.45
C VAL A 318 17.95 21.86 14.80
N LEU A 319 19.26 22.00 14.96
CA LEU A 319 20.03 23.08 14.35
C LEU A 319 19.99 23.03 12.81
N TYR A 320 20.00 21.83 12.23
CA TYR A 320 19.88 21.65 10.80
C TYR A 320 18.51 22.11 10.29
N LEU A 321 17.43 21.73 10.98
CA LEU A 321 16.07 22.14 10.62
C LEU A 321 15.89 23.66 10.72
N ILE A 322 16.41 24.29 11.77
CA ILE A 322 16.41 25.77 11.90
C ILE A 322 17.18 26.41 10.72
N LYS A 323 18.32 25.84 10.33
CA LYS A 323 19.08 26.34 9.17
C LYS A 323 18.28 26.22 7.86
N CYS A 324 17.46 25.19 7.71
CA CYS A 324 16.56 25.06 6.57
C CYS A 324 15.49 26.15 6.57
N GLU A 325 14.86 26.43 7.71
CA GLU A 325 13.88 27.52 7.82
C GLU A 325 14.48 28.90 7.51
N ASN A 326 15.73 29.15 7.91
CA ASN A 326 16.44 30.37 7.54
C ASN A 326 16.71 30.54 6.03
N LYS A 327 16.43 29.50 5.25
CA LYS A 327 16.46 29.49 3.79
C LYS A 327 15.05 29.44 3.17
N ASP A 328 14.03 29.81 3.93
CA ASP A 328 12.63 29.77 3.55
C ASP A 328 12.10 28.36 3.19
N ILE A 329 12.73 27.31 3.76
CA ILE A 329 12.29 25.93 3.55
C ILE A 329 11.36 25.53 4.69
N SER A 330 10.13 25.15 4.40
CA SER A 330 9.20 24.61 5.40
C SER A 330 9.69 23.26 5.93
N VAL A 331 9.82 23.12 7.24
CA VAL A 331 10.30 21.89 7.88
C VAL A 331 9.25 21.20 8.74
N ALA A 332 8.29 21.94 9.29
CA ALA A 332 7.24 21.43 10.17
C ALA A 332 5.86 21.58 9.51
N SER A 333 5.05 20.53 9.58
CA SER A 333 3.66 20.55 9.11
C SER A 333 2.82 21.54 9.93
N TRP A 334 1.74 22.03 9.36
CA TRP A 334 0.86 23.06 9.93
C TRP A 334 0.49 22.80 11.40
N TYR A 335 0.31 21.54 11.80
CA TYR A 335 -0.08 21.15 13.16
C TYR A 335 1.10 21.04 14.13
N ALA A 336 2.32 20.85 13.66
CA ALA A 336 3.51 20.76 14.50
C ALA A 336 4.21 22.12 14.64
N LYS A 337 4.05 22.99 13.62
CA LYS A 337 4.72 24.28 13.53
C LYS A 337 4.51 25.18 14.76
N PRO A 338 3.31 25.31 15.36
CA PRO A 338 3.14 26.17 16.53
C PRO A 338 4.04 25.77 17.71
N LEU A 339 4.09 24.48 18.06
CA LEU A 339 4.94 24.03 19.16
C LEU A 339 6.44 24.09 18.81
N TRP A 340 6.77 23.74 17.56
CA TRP A 340 8.14 23.87 17.05
C TRP A 340 8.66 25.29 17.18
N ASP A 341 7.94 26.29 16.72
CA ASP A 341 8.31 27.70 16.77
C ASP A 341 8.48 28.23 18.21
N LEU A 342 7.64 27.73 19.12
CA LEU A 342 7.73 28.11 20.54
C LEU A 342 8.99 27.58 21.24
N ARG A 343 9.53 26.42 20.80
CA ARG A 343 10.55 25.68 21.57
C ARG A 343 11.86 25.41 20.85
N LYS A 344 11.93 25.50 19.53
CA LYS A 344 13.16 25.21 18.77
C LYS A 344 14.39 25.98 19.24
N LEU A 345 14.23 27.25 19.60
CA LEU A 345 15.33 28.09 20.10
C LEU A 345 15.71 27.81 21.55
N SER A 346 14.92 27.06 22.30
CA SER A 346 15.22 26.63 23.66
C SER A 346 16.10 25.37 23.71
N VAL A 347 16.40 24.77 22.54
CA VAL A 347 17.18 23.54 22.44
C VAL A 347 18.66 23.86 22.24
N ASP A 348 19.46 23.59 23.26
CA ASP A 348 20.92 23.81 23.29
C ASP A 348 21.72 22.55 23.64
N SER A 349 21.02 21.41 23.83
CA SER A 349 21.61 20.12 24.16
C SER A 349 20.78 18.97 23.60
N ASP A 350 21.37 17.77 23.50
CA ASP A 350 20.65 16.56 23.08
C ASP A 350 19.53 16.18 24.06
N GLU A 351 19.73 16.44 25.36
CA GLU A 351 18.66 16.24 26.35
C GLU A 351 17.43 17.10 26.02
N LYS A 352 17.65 18.40 25.71
CA LYS A 352 16.55 19.30 25.33
C LYS A 352 15.95 18.96 23.96
N ALA A 353 16.75 18.45 23.02
CA ALA A 353 16.24 17.93 21.75
C ALA A 353 15.33 16.71 21.96
N LEU A 354 15.72 15.81 22.87
CA LEU A 354 14.89 14.68 23.28
C LEU A 354 13.60 15.16 23.98
N ARG A 355 13.69 16.15 24.87
CA ARG A 355 12.55 16.79 25.53
C ARG A 355 11.56 17.32 24.49
N LEU A 356 12.03 18.11 23.52
CA LEU A 356 11.20 18.61 22.42
C LEU A 356 10.59 17.49 21.60
N SER A 357 11.32 16.39 21.34
CA SER A 357 10.80 15.23 20.65
C SER A 357 9.63 14.57 21.38
N LYS A 358 9.70 14.47 22.72
CA LYS A 358 8.59 13.96 23.55
C LYS A 358 7.35 14.87 23.44
N MET A 359 7.55 16.19 23.52
CA MET A 359 6.47 17.17 23.42
C MET A 359 5.80 17.16 22.04
N LEU A 360 6.57 17.11 20.96
CA LEU A 360 6.05 17.01 19.59
C LEU A 360 5.26 15.71 19.36
N ARG A 361 5.62 14.63 20.06
CA ARG A 361 4.84 13.36 20.00
C ARG A 361 3.47 13.53 20.63
N ASP A 362 3.37 14.20 21.77
CA ASP A 362 2.08 14.50 22.38
C ASP A 362 1.27 15.48 21.53
N ASN A 363 1.92 16.48 20.94
CA ASN A 363 1.29 17.39 20.00
C ASN A 363 0.72 16.66 18.78
N GLN A 364 1.47 15.70 18.21
CA GLN A 364 1.02 14.85 17.10
C GLN A 364 -0.24 14.06 17.46
N ARG A 365 -0.31 13.52 18.68
CA ARG A 365 -1.51 12.81 19.14
C ARG A 365 -2.74 13.71 19.16
N ASN A 366 -2.60 14.93 19.66
CA ASN A 366 -3.70 15.90 19.66
C ASN A 366 -4.12 16.28 18.23
N ALA A 367 -3.17 16.47 17.32
CA ALA A 367 -3.45 16.72 15.91
C ALA A 367 -4.25 15.57 15.28
N MET A 368 -3.84 14.32 15.51
CA MET A 368 -4.55 13.14 14.98
C MET A 368 -5.96 13.02 15.55
N LYS A 369 -6.18 13.38 16.82
CA LYS A 369 -7.50 13.42 17.43
C LYS A 369 -8.40 14.48 16.77
N ILE A 370 -7.89 15.67 16.50
CA ILE A 370 -8.59 16.72 15.77
C ILE A 370 -8.96 16.24 14.36
N LEU A 371 -8.02 15.66 13.63
CA LEU A 371 -8.28 15.11 12.29
C LEU A 371 -9.30 13.96 12.31
N CYS A 372 -9.32 13.17 13.39
CA CYS A 372 -10.33 12.13 13.57
C CYS A 372 -11.74 12.75 13.75
N SER A 373 -11.88 13.83 14.49
CA SER A 373 -13.16 14.54 14.62
C SER A 373 -13.67 15.06 13.27
N ILE A 374 -12.77 15.52 12.39
CA ILE A 374 -13.12 15.90 11.01
C ILE A 374 -13.57 14.66 10.21
N PHE A 375 -12.87 13.52 10.39
CA PHE A 375 -13.22 12.26 9.74
C PHE A 375 -14.62 11.76 10.20
N GLU A 376 -14.89 11.78 11.50
CA GLU A 376 -16.18 11.40 12.08
C GLU A 376 -17.33 12.33 11.64
N SER A 377 -17.00 13.57 11.31
CA SER A 377 -17.93 14.54 10.73
C SER A 377 -18.12 14.37 9.21
N GLU A 378 -17.57 13.30 8.64
CA GLU A 378 -17.71 12.93 7.22
C GLU A 378 -17.18 14.00 6.24
N LYS A 379 -16.18 14.80 6.63
CA LYS A 379 -15.54 15.81 5.78
C LYS A 379 -14.32 15.23 5.03
N TYR A 380 -14.59 14.19 4.25
CA TYR A 380 -13.54 13.39 3.61
C TYR A 380 -12.81 14.15 2.50
N ALA A 381 -13.51 14.98 1.73
CA ALA A 381 -12.91 15.79 0.67
C ALA A 381 -11.86 16.75 1.23
N PHE A 382 -12.15 17.39 2.37
CA PHE A 382 -11.17 18.22 3.06
C PHE A 382 -9.96 17.41 3.54
N LEU A 383 -10.16 16.23 4.10
CA LEU A 383 -9.05 15.37 4.52
C LEU A 383 -8.20 14.92 3.34
N VAL A 384 -8.81 14.63 2.19
CA VAL A 384 -8.10 14.32 0.95
C VAL A 384 -7.27 15.51 0.45
N TYR A 385 -7.78 16.72 0.60
CA TYR A 385 -7.03 17.94 0.32
C TYR A 385 -5.75 18.03 1.19
N LEU A 386 -5.86 17.74 2.49
CA LEU A 386 -4.72 17.71 3.41
C LEU A 386 -3.68 16.61 3.10
N LEU A 387 -4.06 15.59 2.34
CA LEU A 387 -3.14 14.53 1.87
C LEU A 387 -2.32 14.97 0.65
N GLU A 388 -2.50 16.18 0.15
CA GLU A 388 -1.75 16.75 -0.99
C GLU A 388 -1.69 15.79 -2.19
N LEU A 389 -2.83 15.23 -2.58
CA LEU A 389 -2.92 14.19 -3.61
C LEU A 389 -2.49 14.64 -5.01
N HIS A 390 -2.37 15.93 -5.25
CA HIS A 390 -1.88 16.48 -6.52
C HIS A 390 -0.46 16.00 -6.86
N TYR A 391 0.36 15.66 -5.85
CA TYR A 391 1.69 15.09 -6.06
C TYR A 391 1.67 13.66 -6.63
N ALA A 392 0.51 13.00 -6.67
CA ALA A 392 0.43 11.60 -7.09
C ALA A 392 0.58 11.36 -8.60
N ASP A 393 0.70 12.41 -9.42
CA ASP A 393 0.61 12.34 -10.87
C ASP A 393 1.96 12.40 -11.59
N ARG A 394 3.07 12.38 -10.85
CA ARG A 394 4.38 12.60 -11.42
C ARG A 394 5.37 11.48 -11.16
N LYS A 395 6.27 11.28 -12.09
CA LYS A 395 7.54 10.59 -11.95
C LYS A 395 8.59 11.59 -11.47
N VAL A 396 9.47 11.13 -10.61
CA VAL A 396 10.53 11.99 -10.07
C VAL A 396 11.88 11.32 -10.32
N GLU A 397 12.83 12.09 -10.83
CA GLU A 397 14.22 11.71 -11.00
C GLU A 397 15.13 12.82 -10.47
N PHE A 398 16.29 12.43 -9.92
CA PHE A 398 17.23 13.36 -9.30
C PHE A 398 18.50 13.42 -10.13
N GLU A 399 18.93 14.62 -10.49
CA GLU A 399 20.19 14.86 -11.17
C GLU A 399 21.33 15.01 -10.16
N ASN A 400 22.44 14.34 -10.43
CA ASN A 400 23.65 14.39 -9.61
C ASN A 400 23.43 14.11 -8.11
N LEU A 401 22.60 13.08 -7.83
CA LEU A 401 22.36 12.64 -6.46
C LEU A 401 23.67 12.18 -5.80
N ARG A 402 24.00 12.81 -4.68
CA ARG A 402 25.21 12.54 -3.88
C ARG A 402 24.94 12.80 -2.41
N SER A 403 25.91 12.54 -1.56
CA SER A 403 25.89 12.97 -0.16
C SER A 403 26.88 14.11 0.10
N GLU A 404 26.51 15.05 0.94
CA GLU A 404 27.40 16.08 1.48
C GLU A 404 27.20 16.16 3.00
N LYS A 405 28.29 16.01 3.74
CA LYS A 405 28.24 15.95 5.23
C LYS A 405 27.19 14.94 5.72
N PHE A 406 27.14 13.79 5.05
CA PHE A 406 26.20 12.68 5.32
C PHE A 406 24.72 13.00 5.09
N VAL A 407 24.40 14.10 4.42
CA VAL A 407 23.03 14.43 4.01
C VAL A 407 22.91 14.30 2.50
N THR A 408 21.79 13.73 2.03
CA THR A 408 21.53 13.62 0.59
C THR A 408 21.30 14.98 -0.03
N ILE A 409 21.96 15.24 -1.16
CA ILE A 409 21.79 16.44 -1.97
C ILE A 409 21.69 16.06 -3.44
N PHE A 410 21.06 16.91 -4.23
CA PHE A 410 20.93 16.80 -5.67
C PHE A 410 20.89 18.20 -6.31
N ASP A 411 21.22 18.29 -7.58
CA ASP A 411 21.30 19.60 -8.24
C ASP A 411 19.92 20.06 -8.74
N SER A 412 19.13 19.14 -9.31
CA SER A 412 17.77 19.44 -9.77
C SER A 412 16.85 18.22 -9.62
N LEU A 413 15.55 18.50 -9.62
CA LEU A 413 14.48 17.53 -9.62
C LEU A 413 13.80 17.56 -10.98
N LEU A 414 13.87 16.45 -11.71
CA LEU A 414 13.15 16.26 -12.97
C LEU A 414 11.80 15.59 -12.70
N GLU A 415 10.76 16.15 -13.29
CA GLU A 415 9.38 15.68 -13.12
C GLU A 415 8.74 15.35 -14.45
N GLU A 416 8.13 14.17 -14.54
CA GLU A 416 7.36 13.75 -15.70
C GLU A 416 5.94 13.34 -15.29
N PRO A 417 4.92 13.72 -16.07
CA PRO A 417 3.57 13.24 -15.83
C PRO A 417 3.49 11.72 -15.91
N ARG A 418 2.70 11.10 -15.03
CA ARG A 418 2.39 9.68 -15.13
C ARG A 418 1.12 9.44 -15.93
N THR A 419 0.93 8.21 -16.41
CA THR A 419 -0.33 7.83 -17.06
C THR A 419 -1.50 8.00 -16.11
N THR A 420 -2.64 8.47 -16.61
CA THR A 420 -3.87 8.70 -15.84
C THR A 420 -4.29 7.47 -15.03
N LYS A 421 -4.18 6.27 -15.64
CA LYS A 421 -4.53 5.02 -14.97
C LYS A 421 -3.67 4.76 -13.72
N TYR A 422 -2.36 4.89 -13.85
CA TYR A 422 -1.44 4.67 -12.73
C TYR A 422 -1.65 5.69 -11.61
N SER A 423 -1.80 6.95 -11.99
CA SER A 423 -2.07 8.05 -11.07
C SER A 423 -3.33 7.80 -10.23
N SER A 424 -4.44 7.43 -10.89
CA SER A 424 -5.71 7.15 -10.21
C SER A 424 -5.60 5.98 -9.23
N GLU A 425 -4.91 4.89 -9.61
CA GLU A 425 -4.70 3.74 -8.72
C GLU A 425 -3.89 4.13 -7.47
N GLN A 426 -2.86 4.97 -7.63
CA GLN A 426 -2.04 5.44 -6.51
C GLN A 426 -2.81 6.40 -5.58
N LYS A 427 -3.58 7.33 -6.14
CA LYS A 427 -4.43 8.25 -5.36
C LYS A 427 -5.43 7.47 -4.49
N PHE A 428 -6.15 6.51 -5.10
CA PHE A 428 -7.08 5.65 -4.37
C PHE A 428 -6.41 4.91 -3.20
N ARG A 429 -5.28 4.26 -3.49
CA ARG A 429 -4.54 3.51 -2.48
C ARG A 429 -4.15 4.39 -1.29
N ARG A 430 -3.78 5.63 -1.53
CA ARG A 430 -3.34 6.57 -0.49
C ARG A 430 -4.46 7.08 0.37
N ILE A 431 -5.59 7.47 -0.23
CA ILE A 431 -6.79 7.87 0.51
C ILE A 431 -7.16 6.76 1.50
N ARG A 432 -7.28 5.54 1.01
CA ARG A 432 -7.65 4.40 1.84
C ARG A 432 -6.63 4.14 2.96
N ILE A 433 -5.33 4.12 2.64
CA ILE A 433 -4.28 3.87 3.63
C ILE A 433 -4.21 5.01 4.64
N GLY A 434 -4.29 6.26 4.19
CA GLY A 434 -4.26 7.42 5.06
C GLY A 434 -5.41 7.42 6.07
N PHE A 435 -6.62 7.15 5.62
CA PHE A 435 -7.81 7.12 6.48
C PHE A 435 -7.83 5.90 7.41
N GLU A 436 -7.41 4.73 6.94
CA GLU A 436 -7.26 3.54 7.78
C GLU A 436 -6.18 3.76 8.84
N ALA A 437 -5.09 4.43 8.48
CA ALA A 437 -4.03 4.77 9.42
C ALA A 437 -4.51 5.75 10.50
N LEU A 438 -5.26 6.79 10.13
CA LEU A 438 -5.84 7.75 11.07
C LEU A 438 -6.75 7.06 12.07
N ARG A 439 -7.74 6.28 11.58
CA ARG A 439 -8.68 5.55 12.44
C ARG A 439 -7.97 4.57 13.37
N THR A 440 -7.02 3.79 12.82
CA THR A 440 -6.28 2.81 13.62
C THR A 440 -5.39 3.48 14.68
N TYR A 441 -4.81 4.63 14.37
CA TYR A 441 -4.02 5.39 15.33
C TYR A 441 -4.86 5.89 16.51
N ILE A 442 -6.06 6.39 16.25
CA ILE A 442 -6.99 6.88 17.28
C ILE A 442 -7.53 5.75 18.15
N GLU A 443 -7.91 4.61 17.55
CA GLU A 443 -8.38 3.42 18.28
C GLU A 443 -7.30 2.82 19.19
N LYS A 444 -6.04 3.15 18.96
CA LYS A 444 -4.92 2.63 19.72
C LYS A 444 -4.85 3.26 21.09
N ASN A 445 -5.00 2.44 22.14
CA ASN A 445 -4.78 2.88 23.50
C ASN A 445 -3.29 3.20 23.74
N ASN A 446 -2.94 4.48 23.66
CA ASN A 446 -1.61 4.96 24.00
C ASN A 446 -1.60 5.51 25.43
N ARG A 447 -1.28 4.65 26.39
CA ARG A 447 -1.28 4.96 27.82
C ARG A 447 -0.35 6.11 28.22
N HIS A 448 0.60 6.46 27.36
CA HIS A 448 1.61 7.50 27.61
C HIS A 448 1.30 8.82 26.89
N GLY A 449 0.23 8.88 26.09
CA GLY A 449 -0.16 10.11 25.40
C GLY A 449 -0.73 11.14 26.36
N PHE A 450 -0.43 12.42 26.13
CA PHE A 450 -1.03 13.55 26.82
C PHE A 450 -2.02 14.24 25.88
N GLU A 451 -3.25 14.41 26.33
CA GLU A 451 -4.30 15.08 25.59
C GLU A 451 -4.59 16.44 26.26
N VAL A 452 -4.67 17.47 25.45
CA VAL A 452 -5.04 18.80 25.89
C VAL A 452 -6.57 18.91 25.88
N GLU A 453 -7.17 18.91 27.04
CA GLU A 453 -8.59 19.15 27.23
C GLU A 453 -8.84 20.64 27.42
N ALA A 454 -9.08 21.37 26.34
CA ALA A 454 -9.41 22.79 26.34
C ALA A 454 -10.68 23.04 25.53
N GLU A 455 -11.63 23.75 26.14
CA GLU A 455 -12.88 24.14 25.50
C GLU A 455 -12.63 24.91 24.19
N ALA A 456 -11.64 25.81 24.19
CA ALA A 456 -11.24 26.58 23.02
C ALA A 456 -10.81 25.69 21.83
N VAL A 457 -10.17 24.53 22.07
CA VAL A 457 -9.82 23.57 21.00
C VAL A 457 -11.07 22.97 20.41
N SER A 458 -12.03 22.57 21.27
CA SER A 458 -13.29 21.98 20.83
C SER A 458 -14.16 22.97 20.04
N GLU A 459 -14.17 24.23 20.44
CA GLU A 459 -14.89 25.31 19.74
C GLU A 459 -14.28 25.56 18.35
N LEU A 460 -12.96 25.68 18.24
CA LEU A 460 -12.27 25.87 16.96
C LEU A 460 -12.48 24.67 16.02
N VAL A 461 -12.47 23.45 16.54
CA VAL A 461 -12.77 22.26 15.72
C VAL A 461 -14.21 22.30 15.21
N LYS A 462 -15.17 22.68 16.04
CA LYS A 462 -16.57 22.86 15.62
C LYS A 462 -16.72 23.96 14.57
N GLU A 463 -16.00 25.07 14.73
CA GLU A 463 -15.97 26.16 13.75
C GLU A 463 -15.44 25.67 12.40
N ALA A 464 -14.34 24.93 12.38
CA ALA A 464 -13.79 24.34 11.16
C ALA A 464 -14.80 23.39 10.48
N ILE A 465 -15.47 22.53 11.25
CA ILE A 465 -16.51 21.63 10.74
C ILE A 465 -17.70 22.44 10.17
N ASN A 466 -18.10 23.53 10.82
CA ASN A 466 -19.16 24.40 10.30
C ASN A 466 -18.78 25.06 8.97
N ILE A 467 -17.55 25.58 8.85
CA ILE A 467 -17.03 26.11 7.58
C ILE A 467 -17.13 25.05 6.47
N LEU A 468 -16.71 23.84 6.77
CA LEU A 468 -16.75 22.71 5.81
C LEU A 468 -18.17 22.23 5.51
N SER A 469 -19.12 22.45 6.41
CA SER A 469 -20.53 22.06 6.23
C SER A 469 -21.32 23.06 5.40
N CYS A 470 -20.83 24.28 5.27
CA CYS A 470 -21.39 25.31 4.37
C CYS A 470 -20.88 25.17 2.93
N SER A 471 -20.14 24.11 2.62
CA SER A 471 -19.63 23.84 1.30
C SER A 471 -20.75 23.56 0.30
N ASN A 472 -20.47 23.76 -1.01
CA ASN A 472 -21.47 23.57 -2.06
C ASN A 472 -21.86 22.09 -2.23
N THR A 473 -22.90 21.85 -3.02
CA THR A 473 -23.45 20.50 -3.30
C THR A 473 -22.42 19.55 -3.93
N GLU A 474 -21.43 20.08 -4.61
CA GLU A 474 -20.39 19.28 -5.27
C GLU A 474 -19.39 18.71 -4.27
N VAL A 475 -18.97 19.49 -3.26
CA VAL A 475 -18.12 18.98 -2.15
C VAL A 475 -18.89 17.94 -1.34
N GLN A 476 -20.19 18.15 -1.10
CA GLN A 476 -21.01 17.17 -0.41
C GLN A 476 -21.12 15.86 -1.21
N ARG A 477 -21.29 15.94 -2.53
CA ARG A 477 -21.26 14.77 -3.41
C ARG A 477 -19.92 14.04 -3.33
N LEU A 478 -18.79 14.78 -3.28
CA LEU A 478 -17.45 14.20 -3.13
C LEU A 478 -17.28 13.49 -1.78
N ASP A 479 -17.79 14.06 -0.70
CA ASP A 479 -17.77 13.42 0.62
C ASP A 479 -18.54 12.08 0.59
N ASP A 480 -19.73 12.04 -0.05
CA ASP A 480 -20.54 10.84 -0.20
C ASP A 480 -19.82 9.78 -1.06
N GLU A 481 -19.25 10.17 -2.20
CA GLU A 481 -18.49 9.27 -3.07
C GLU A 481 -17.26 8.68 -2.34
N ILE A 482 -16.52 9.49 -1.60
CA ILE A 482 -15.37 9.02 -0.81
C ILE A 482 -15.84 8.09 0.31
N LYS A 483 -16.97 8.39 0.95
CA LYS A 483 -17.56 7.54 1.98
C LYS A 483 -17.88 6.16 1.46
N GLU A 484 -18.56 6.06 0.31
CA GLU A 484 -18.83 4.78 -0.34
C GLU A 484 -17.54 3.98 -0.61
N ILE A 485 -16.50 4.65 -1.05
CA ILE A 485 -15.21 4.06 -1.35
C ILE A 485 -14.51 3.49 -0.11
N ILE A 486 -14.50 4.25 0.98
CA ILE A 486 -13.83 3.86 2.23
C ILE A 486 -14.55 2.69 2.88
N PHE A 487 -15.87 2.66 2.83
CA PHE A 487 -16.71 1.72 3.55
C PHE A 487 -17.28 0.59 2.68
N SER A 488 -17.26 0.71 1.34
CA SER A 488 -17.74 -0.37 0.48
C SER A 488 -16.81 -1.59 0.57
N GLN A 489 -17.40 -2.75 0.81
CA GLN A 489 -16.69 -4.04 0.76
C GLN A 489 -16.41 -4.50 -0.69
N GLU A 490 -17.01 -3.85 -1.68
CA GLU A 490 -16.92 -4.16 -3.10
C GLU A 490 -15.84 -3.33 -3.77
N GLY A 491 -14.62 -3.88 -3.87
CA GLY A 491 -13.44 -3.18 -4.41
C GLY A 491 -13.45 -2.83 -5.91
N GLY A 492 -14.54 -3.04 -6.64
CA GLY A 492 -14.58 -2.85 -8.10
C GLY A 492 -15.31 -1.58 -8.58
N ARG A 493 -16.43 -1.21 -7.97
CA ARG A 493 -17.23 -0.01 -8.38
C ARG A 493 -16.57 1.29 -7.91
N SER A 494 -16.00 1.27 -6.73
CA SER A 494 -15.34 2.42 -6.11
C SER A 494 -14.11 2.91 -6.86
N GLU A 495 -13.39 2.02 -7.55
CA GLU A 495 -12.19 2.37 -8.30
C GLU A 495 -12.47 3.27 -9.51
N TYR A 496 -13.65 3.14 -10.13
CA TYR A 496 -14.02 3.91 -11.31
C TYR A 496 -14.46 5.34 -10.96
N ALA A 497 -15.30 5.49 -9.95
CA ALA A 497 -15.78 6.78 -9.47
C ALA A 497 -14.63 7.66 -8.99
N LEU A 498 -13.65 7.08 -8.27
CA LEU A 498 -12.44 7.80 -7.87
C LEU A 498 -11.54 8.21 -9.02
N ARG A 499 -11.49 7.43 -10.10
CA ARG A 499 -10.68 7.79 -11.28
C ARG A 499 -11.19 9.06 -11.93
N GLU A 500 -12.50 9.22 -12.00
CA GLU A 500 -13.13 10.39 -12.58
C GLU A 500 -12.96 11.60 -11.65
N TRP A 501 -13.22 11.42 -10.37
CA TRP A 501 -13.02 12.43 -9.35
C TRP A 501 -11.57 12.89 -9.18
N ALA A 502 -10.60 11.97 -9.21
CA ALA A 502 -9.18 12.30 -9.12
C ALA A 502 -8.68 13.21 -10.25
N GLN A 503 -9.42 13.30 -11.36
CA GLN A 503 -9.14 14.22 -12.47
C GLN A 503 -9.73 15.62 -12.23
N THR A 504 -10.80 15.72 -11.47
CA THR A 504 -11.56 16.96 -11.25
C THR A 504 -11.22 17.66 -9.94
N PHE A 505 -10.62 16.94 -8.99
CA PHE A 505 -10.17 17.53 -7.73
C PHE A 505 -8.87 18.30 -7.98
N PRO A 506 -8.78 19.48 -8.03
CA PRO A 506 -8.35 20.58 -7.15
C PRO A 506 -8.98 21.93 -7.48
N SER A 507 -9.91 22.02 -8.40
CA SER A 507 -10.43 23.31 -8.87
C SER A 507 -11.57 23.88 -8.04
N GLN A 508 -12.07 23.13 -7.02
CA GLN A 508 -13.29 23.48 -6.34
C GLN A 508 -13.07 23.70 -4.84
N GLU A 509 -13.46 24.88 -4.38
CA GLU A 509 -13.54 25.32 -2.97
C GLU A 509 -12.24 25.30 -2.14
N ILE A 510 -11.10 25.60 -2.75
CA ILE A 510 -9.84 25.82 -2.03
C ILE A 510 -10.00 26.86 -0.91
N GLU A 511 -10.86 27.87 -1.07
CA GLU A 511 -11.02 28.94 -0.08
C GLU A 511 -11.63 28.46 1.23
N SER A 512 -12.68 27.63 1.21
CA SER A 512 -13.26 27.07 2.44
C SER A 512 -12.32 26.09 3.12
N PHE A 513 -11.59 25.30 2.34
CA PHE A 513 -10.59 24.38 2.87
C PHE A 513 -9.40 25.11 3.52
N GLU A 514 -8.92 26.18 2.91
CA GLU A 514 -7.87 27.02 3.50
C GLU A 514 -8.35 27.74 4.77
N LYS A 515 -9.60 28.23 4.79
CA LYS A 515 -10.20 28.81 6.00
C LYS A 515 -10.28 27.79 7.14
N ALA A 516 -10.77 26.57 6.84
CA ALA A 516 -10.86 25.50 7.83
C ALA A 516 -9.45 25.10 8.33
N LYS A 517 -8.47 24.96 7.44
CA LYS A 517 -7.07 24.67 7.81
C LYS A 517 -6.50 25.75 8.73
N LYS A 518 -6.80 27.03 8.47
CA LYS A 518 -6.36 28.14 9.31
C LYS A 518 -6.97 28.08 10.71
N VAL A 519 -8.28 27.77 10.83
CA VAL A 519 -8.96 27.60 12.12
C VAL A 519 -8.37 26.42 12.88
N LEU A 520 -8.13 25.28 12.21
CA LEU A 520 -7.47 24.12 12.83
C LEU A 520 -6.02 24.43 13.25
N SER A 521 -5.31 25.28 12.50
CA SER A 521 -3.98 25.77 12.91
C SER A 521 -4.05 26.59 14.20
N SER A 522 -5.12 27.38 14.37
CA SER A 522 -5.36 28.11 15.64
C SER A 522 -5.66 27.13 16.79
N ALA A 523 -6.41 26.07 16.54
CA ALA A 523 -6.60 25.02 17.56
C ALA A 523 -5.27 24.36 17.95
N MET A 524 -4.40 24.08 16.98
CA MET A 524 -3.06 23.55 17.26
C MET A 524 -2.13 24.55 17.95
N LEU A 525 -2.35 25.85 17.78
CA LEU A 525 -1.62 26.87 18.58
C LEU A 525 -2.04 26.81 20.06
N VAL A 526 -3.33 26.63 20.36
CA VAL A 526 -3.80 26.45 21.75
C VAL A 526 -3.17 25.17 22.34
N VAL A 527 -3.18 24.06 21.61
CA VAL A 527 -2.53 22.81 22.02
C VAL A 527 -1.03 23.02 22.23
N GLY A 528 -0.34 23.66 21.29
CA GLY A 528 1.09 23.94 21.34
C GLY A 528 1.47 24.78 22.55
N ASN A 529 0.70 25.82 22.88
CA ASN A 529 0.89 26.66 24.08
C ASN A 529 0.72 25.83 25.37
N ALA A 530 -0.34 25.03 25.46
CA ALA A 530 -0.58 24.16 26.62
C ALA A 530 0.55 23.17 26.86
N ILE A 531 1.00 22.49 25.82
CA ILE A 531 2.13 21.54 25.88
C ILE A 531 3.42 22.33 26.20
N SER A 532 3.64 23.47 25.54
CA SER A 532 4.83 24.32 25.75
C SER A 532 4.99 24.79 27.20
N SER A 533 3.88 25.11 27.88
CA SER A 533 3.93 25.52 29.30
C SER A 533 4.46 24.44 30.25
N MET A 534 4.45 23.19 29.79
CA MET A 534 4.92 22.03 30.56
C MET A 534 6.39 21.69 30.30
N TRP A 535 7.16 22.55 29.63
CA TRP A 535 8.56 22.31 29.24
C TRP A 535 9.42 21.76 30.36
N ASP A 536 9.31 22.31 31.59
CA ASP A 536 10.10 21.92 32.75
C ASP A 536 9.34 20.96 33.69
N SER A 537 8.24 20.37 33.23
CA SER A 537 7.49 19.40 34.01
C SER A 537 8.18 18.04 34.07
N ASP A 538 7.90 17.27 35.12
CA ASP A 538 8.40 15.91 35.31
C ASP A 538 8.05 14.99 34.12
N ARG A 539 6.98 15.25 33.37
CA ARG A 539 6.58 14.51 32.21
C ARG A 539 7.66 14.48 31.11
N TYR A 540 8.33 15.62 30.92
CA TYR A 540 9.29 15.79 29.82
C TYR A 540 10.75 15.77 30.28
N VAL A 541 11.02 16.07 31.56
CA VAL A 541 12.36 16.14 32.13
C VAL A 541 12.84 14.78 32.66
N ARG A 542 11.96 13.93 33.20
CA ARG A 542 12.37 12.62 33.73
C ARG A 542 12.91 11.72 32.60
N GLU A 543 14.08 11.16 32.84
CA GLU A 543 14.59 10.02 32.06
C GLU A 543 13.64 8.82 32.26
N GLU A 544 12.97 8.39 31.20
CA GLU A 544 12.39 7.05 31.18
C GLU A 544 13.55 6.05 31.01
N PHE A 545 14.09 5.57 32.14
CA PHE A 545 14.75 4.29 32.20
C PHE A 545 13.64 3.24 32.17
N GLU A 546 13.74 2.35 31.21
CA GLU A 546 12.93 1.16 30.93
C GLU A 546 12.06 1.25 29.68
N ASP A 547 12.73 1.11 28.53
CA ASP A 547 12.21 0.29 27.44
C ASP A 547 13.06 -0.99 27.40
N VAL A 548 12.78 -1.91 28.29
CA VAL A 548 13.22 -3.29 28.20
C VAL A 548 12.09 -4.11 27.60
N SER A 549 12.38 -4.73 26.46
CA SER A 549 11.74 -5.85 25.73
C SER A 549 10.63 -5.50 24.77
#